data_54b8aa58b27bce0356d7fe02fa55424c
#
_entry.id   54b8aa58b27bce0356d7fe02fa55424c
#
_cell.length_a   1.000
_cell.length_b   1.000
_cell.length_c   1.000
_cell.angle_alpha   90.00
_cell.angle_beta   90.00
_cell.angle_gamma   90.00
#
_symmetry.space_group_name_H-M   'P 1'
#
loop_
_entity.id
_entity.type
_entity.pdbx_description
1 polymer ?
#
loop_
_entity_poly.entity_id
_entity_poly.type
_entity_poly.pdbx_seq_one_letter_code
_entity_poly.pdbx_strand_id
1 'polypeptide(L)'
;YKEYKQQLQILSQGDNDKQLVLKAPEHLWNLDVLLEVFPTARLIITHRNLSTSIVSYASMISMFRRTAYNKPDFKRLGSYVTEVFKKGLDRAISTRKKIDLTERVLDVHCDDIQKLPFQTITKICDFLSIGINDKDSKNIKRWLENKKVDEPGVHYYEYDKYGINKDLIEKDFCY
;
A
#
# COMPACT_ATOMS: atom_id res chain seq x y z
N TYR A 1 -16.00 8.49 0.47
CA TYR A 1 -16.05 7.19 1.19
C TYR A 1 -17.47 6.72 1.52
N LYS A 2 -18.47 7.61 1.65
CA LYS A 2 -19.88 7.17 1.86
C LYS A 2 -20.37 6.31 0.72
N GLU A 3 -20.20 6.74 -0.53
CA GLU A 3 -20.55 5.95 -1.72
C GLU A 3 -19.76 4.64 -1.80
N TYR A 4 -18.45 4.69 -1.48
CA TYR A 4 -17.62 3.50 -1.42
C TYR A 4 -18.16 2.47 -0.40
N LYS A 5 -18.61 2.93 0.76
CA LYS A 5 -19.26 2.06 1.76
C LYS A 5 -20.53 1.42 1.21
N GLN A 6 -21.37 2.18 0.49
CA GLN A 6 -22.58 1.65 -0.14
C GLN A 6 -22.25 0.58 -1.19
N GLN A 7 -21.23 0.82 -2.04
CA GLN A 7 -20.77 -0.18 -3.01
C GLN A 7 -20.29 -1.46 -2.33
N LEU A 8 -19.52 -1.35 -1.25
CA LEU A 8 -19.08 -2.51 -0.48
C LEU A 8 -20.26 -3.27 0.15
N GLN A 9 -21.26 -2.56 0.65
CA GLN A 9 -22.47 -3.19 1.20
C GLN A 9 -23.24 -3.99 0.12
N ILE A 10 -23.31 -3.47 -1.09
CA ILE A 10 -23.93 -4.18 -2.22
C ILE A 10 -23.11 -5.43 -2.58
N LEU A 11 -21.79 -5.29 -2.68
CA LEU A 11 -20.90 -6.39 -3.06
C LEU A 11 -20.81 -7.49 -2.00
N SER A 12 -21.04 -7.16 -0.72
CA SER A 12 -21.02 -8.11 0.39
C SER A 12 -22.40 -8.67 0.75
N GLN A 13 -23.44 -8.41 -0.04
CA GLN A 13 -24.78 -8.95 0.19
C GLN A 13 -24.76 -10.48 0.27
N GLY A 14 -25.20 -11.03 1.39
CA GLY A 14 -25.19 -12.48 1.63
C GLY A 14 -23.92 -13.03 2.28
N ASP A 15 -22.88 -12.22 2.46
CA ASP A 15 -21.60 -12.60 3.04
C ASP A 15 -21.31 -11.88 4.38
N ASN A 16 -22.33 -11.68 5.20
CA ASN A 16 -22.27 -10.89 6.43
C ASN A 16 -21.24 -11.40 7.47
N ASP A 17 -20.87 -12.67 7.38
CA ASP A 17 -19.92 -13.31 8.30
C ASP A 17 -18.46 -13.25 7.80
N LYS A 18 -18.23 -12.69 6.61
CA LYS A 18 -16.89 -12.62 6.02
C LYS A 18 -16.21 -11.28 6.30
N GLN A 19 -14.96 -11.35 6.68
CA GLN A 19 -14.11 -10.16 6.78
C GLN A 19 -13.68 -9.72 5.38
N LEU A 20 -13.95 -8.44 5.06
CA LEU A 20 -13.49 -7.84 3.82
C LEU A 20 -12.02 -7.42 3.95
N VAL A 21 -11.21 -7.81 2.98
CA VAL A 21 -9.84 -7.35 2.82
C VAL A 21 -9.78 -6.46 1.60
N LEU A 22 -9.48 -5.19 1.81
CA LEU A 22 -9.49 -4.17 0.77
C LEU A 22 -8.07 -3.60 0.59
N LYS A 23 -7.74 -3.19 -0.62
CA LYS A 23 -6.42 -2.62 -0.93
C LYS A 23 -6.54 -1.47 -1.91
N ALA A 24 -6.15 -0.28 -1.47
CA ALA A 24 -5.89 0.87 -2.34
C ALA A 24 -4.83 1.77 -1.70
N PRO A 25 -3.77 2.15 -2.42
CA PRO A 25 -2.72 3.02 -1.87
C PRO A 25 -3.26 4.40 -1.48
N GLU A 26 -4.30 4.88 -2.15
CA GLU A 26 -4.95 6.17 -1.90
C GLU A 26 -5.63 6.25 -0.54
N HIS A 27 -5.92 5.12 0.10
CA HIS A 27 -6.47 5.10 1.47
C HIS A 27 -5.52 5.73 2.47
N LEU A 28 -4.20 5.57 2.28
CA LEU A 28 -3.19 6.16 3.15
C LEU A 28 -3.31 7.69 3.21
N TRP A 29 -3.64 8.34 2.11
CA TRP A 29 -3.73 9.81 2.03
C TRP A 29 -5.02 10.37 2.65
N ASN A 30 -5.96 9.52 2.98
CA ASN A 30 -7.29 9.92 3.49
C ASN A 30 -7.70 9.12 4.72
N LEU A 31 -6.74 8.83 5.60
CA LEU A 31 -6.95 8.02 6.80
C LEU A 31 -8.03 8.60 7.72
N ASP A 32 -8.08 9.92 7.86
CA ASP A 32 -9.07 10.62 8.66
C ASP A 32 -10.50 10.29 8.20
N VAL A 33 -10.78 10.48 6.92
CA VAL A 33 -12.11 10.21 6.33
C VAL A 33 -12.40 8.71 6.27
N LEU A 34 -11.37 7.89 5.98
CA LEU A 34 -11.52 6.44 5.99
C LEU A 34 -11.97 5.94 7.37
N LEU A 35 -11.31 6.40 8.41
CA LEU A 35 -11.58 5.98 9.79
C LEU A 35 -12.89 6.54 10.34
N GLU A 36 -13.36 7.70 9.86
CA GLU A 36 -14.68 8.24 10.14
C GLU A 36 -15.78 7.32 9.58
N VAL A 37 -15.65 6.90 8.32
CA VAL A 37 -16.67 6.08 7.63
C VAL A 37 -16.61 4.61 8.05
N PHE A 38 -15.41 4.11 8.38
CA PHE A 38 -15.15 2.73 8.81
C PHE A 38 -14.47 2.72 10.19
N PRO A 39 -15.21 3.02 11.28
CA PRO A 39 -14.63 3.17 12.61
C PRO A 39 -14.02 1.89 13.18
N THR A 40 -14.40 0.73 12.67
CA THR A 40 -13.88 -0.58 13.09
C THR A 40 -12.77 -1.12 12.18
N ALA A 41 -12.39 -0.38 11.12
CA ALA A 41 -11.36 -0.84 10.21
C ALA A 41 -10.01 -0.97 10.92
N ARG A 42 -9.30 -2.07 10.65
CA ARG A 42 -7.90 -2.28 10.99
C ARG A 42 -7.07 -2.07 9.74
N LEU A 43 -5.95 -1.38 9.88
CA LEU A 43 -5.12 -0.94 8.76
C LEU A 43 -3.75 -1.63 8.83
N ILE A 44 -3.33 -2.21 7.71
CA ILE A 44 -1.97 -2.70 7.54
C ILE A 44 -1.29 -1.75 6.56
N ILE A 45 -0.30 -1.01 7.05
CA ILE A 45 0.45 -0.04 6.25
C ILE A 45 1.79 -0.68 5.87
N THR A 46 1.98 -0.90 4.58
CA THR A 46 3.23 -1.47 4.07
C THR A 46 4.23 -0.36 3.75
N HIS A 47 5.44 -0.48 4.31
CA HIS A 47 6.53 0.47 4.11
C HIS A 47 7.54 -0.06 3.10
N ARG A 48 7.89 0.79 2.15
CA ARG A 48 8.92 0.54 1.14
C ARG A 48 9.74 1.80 0.94
N ASN A 49 10.94 1.68 0.37
CA ASN A 49 11.72 2.84 -0.02
C ASN A 49 10.87 3.81 -0.87
N LEU A 50 10.82 5.07 -0.44
CA LEU A 50 9.87 6.04 -0.99
C LEU A 50 10.24 6.49 -2.40
N SER A 51 11.54 6.71 -2.68
CA SER A 51 11.97 7.09 -4.02
C SER A 51 11.60 6.02 -5.05
N THR A 52 11.76 4.74 -4.67
CA THR A 52 11.32 3.59 -5.48
C THR A 52 9.80 3.57 -5.68
N SER A 53 9.04 3.88 -4.63
CA SER A 53 7.57 3.91 -4.70
C SER A 53 7.07 5.01 -5.63
N ILE A 54 7.65 6.21 -5.54
CA ILE A 54 7.30 7.37 -6.38
C ILE A 54 7.59 7.09 -7.86
N VAL A 55 8.79 6.60 -8.18
CA VAL A 55 9.13 6.33 -9.59
C VAL A 55 8.32 5.16 -10.16
N SER A 56 8.03 4.14 -9.35
CA SER A 56 7.16 3.02 -9.74
C SER A 56 5.74 3.50 -10.05
N TYR A 57 5.19 4.36 -9.20
CA TYR A 57 3.86 4.94 -9.40
C TYR A 57 3.82 5.84 -10.64
N ALA A 58 4.84 6.67 -10.85
CA ALA A 58 4.96 7.49 -12.06
C ALA A 58 5.02 6.61 -13.33
N SER A 59 5.76 5.50 -13.29
CA SER A 59 5.83 4.54 -14.38
C SER A 59 4.45 3.92 -14.68
N MET A 60 3.74 3.48 -13.66
CA MET A 60 2.39 2.93 -13.79
C MET A 60 1.43 3.96 -14.41
N ILE A 61 1.39 5.18 -13.90
CA ILE A 61 0.52 6.24 -14.44
C ILE A 61 0.91 6.59 -15.88
N SER A 62 2.20 6.59 -16.21
CA SER A 62 2.64 6.84 -17.59
C SER A 62 2.12 5.81 -18.58
N MET A 63 2.03 4.54 -18.15
CA MET A 63 1.46 3.45 -18.95
C MET A 63 -0.02 3.70 -19.24
N PHE A 64 -0.81 4.07 -18.22
CA PHE A 64 -2.23 4.41 -18.43
C PHE A 64 -2.40 5.67 -19.31
N ARG A 65 -1.56 6.69 -19.13
CA ARG A 65 -1.63 7.90 -19.95
C ARG A 65 -1.27 7.66 -21.42
N ARG A 66 -0.40 6.70 -21.71
CA ARG A 66 -0.08 6.33 -23.10
C ARG A 66 -1.28 5.80 -23.88
N THR A 67 -2.26 5.20 -23.22
CA THR A 67 -3.48 4.75 -23.88
C THR A 67 -4.40 5.91 -24.26
N ALA A 68 -4.30 7.04 -23.56
CA ALA A 68 -5.14 8.23 -23.79
C ALA A 68 -4.39 9.36 -24.53
N TYR A 69 -3.08 9.45 -24.39
CA TYR A 69 -2.25 10.53 -24.92
C TYR A 69 -0.99 9.97 -25.62
N ASN A 70 -0.75 10.36 -26.86
CA ASN A 70 0.36 9.82 -27.68
C ASN A 70 1.76 10.11 -27.12
N LYS A 71 1.96 11.19 -26.37
CA LYS A 71 3.28 11.55 -25.78
C LYS A 71 3.09 12.16 -24.41
N PRO A 72 3.17 11.38 -23.32
CA PRO A 72 3.14 11.94 -21.98
C PRO A 72 4.43 12.73 -21.68
N ASP A 73 4.30 13.88 -21.06
CA ASP A 73 5.42 14.61 -20.47
C ASP A 73 5.84 13.90 -19.17
N PHE A 74 6.90 13.10 -19.27
CA PHE A 74 7.37 12.28 -18.16
C PHE A 74 7.92 13.11 -16.99
N LYS A 75 8.61 14.22 -17.26
CA LYS A 75 9.18 15.07 -16.20
C LYS A 75 8.07 15.78 -15.41
N ARG A 76 7.10 16.34 -16.13
CA ARG A 76 5.91 16.93 -15.50
C ARG A 76 5.14 15.89 -14.68
N LEU A 77 5.03 14.65 -15.18
CA LEU A 77 4.39 13.56 -14.46
C LEU A 77 5.16 13.21 -13.18
N GLY A 78 6.49 13.12 -13.24
CA GLY A 78 7.31 12.83 -12.07
C GLY A 78 7.17 13.91 -10.98
N SER A 79 7.23 15.18 -11.35
CA SER A 79 7.00 16.29 -10.42
C SER A 79 5.60 16.23 -9.79
N TYR A 80 4.58 15.98 -10.60
CA TYR A 80 3.19 15.85 -10.12
C TYR A 80 3.05 14.69 -9.11
N VAL A 81 3.60 13.52 -9.44
CA VAL A 81 3.53 12.36 -8.55
C VAL A 81 4.27 12.61 -7.25
N THR A 82 5.44 13.22 -7.29
CA THR A 82 6.21 13.58 -6.08
C THR A 82 5.42 14.51 -5.17
N GLU A 83 4.76 15.52 -5.75
CA GLU A 83 3.93 16.47 -4.99
C GLU A 83 2.71 15.77 -4.36
N VAL A 84 2.04 14.89 -5.10
CA VAL A 84 0.90 14.11 -4.60
C VAL A 84 1.31 13.23 -3.44
N PHE A 85 2.45 12.52 -3.55
CA PHE A 85 2.97 11.72 -2.45
C PHE A 85 3.30 12.57 -1.22
N LYS A 86 3.95 13.72 -1.41
CA LYS A 86 4.27 14.62 -0.30
C LYS A 86 3.02 15.05 0.46
N LYS A 87 2.06 15.61 -0.25
CA LYS A 87 0.80 16.05 0.36
C LYS A 87 0.04 14.92 1.06
N GLY A 88 0.01 13.74 0.42
CA GLY A 88 -0.67 12.58 0.95
C GLY A 88 -0.02 12.05 2.22
N LEU A 89 1.31 11.94 2.24
CA LEU A 89 2.07 11.48 3.40
C LEU A 89 2.03 12.48 4.55
N ASP A 90 2.18 13.78 4.27
CA ASP A 90 2.06 14.83 5.29
C ASP A 90 0.69 14.76 6.00
N ARG A 91 -0.37 14.55 5.21
CA ARG A 91 -1.73 14.38 5.76
C ARG A 91 -1.86 13.09 6.58
N ALA A 92 -1.34 11.97 6.08
CA ALA A 92 -1.36 10.70 6.79
C ALA A 92 -0.64 10.78 8.14
N ILE A 93 0.55 11.38 8.17
CA ILE A 93 1.34 11.58 9.38
C ILE A 93 0.61 12.51 10.36
N SER A 94 0.06 13.62 9.85
CA SER A 94 -0.74 14.53 10.67
C SER A 94 -1.95 13.83 11.30
N THR A 95 -2.63 12.98 10.54
CA THR A 95 -3.77 12.19 11.04
C THR A 95 -3.31 11.20 12.12
N ARG A 96 -2.22 10.47 11.89
CA ARG A 96 -1.66 9.52 12.87
C ARG A 96 -1.21 10.20 14.17
N LYS A 97 -0.76 11.45 14.11
CA LYS A 97 -0.40 12.23 15.31
C LYS A 97 -1.62 12.71 16.12
N LYS A 98 -2.77 12.89 15.47
CA LYS A 98 -3.99 13.40 16.10
C LYS A 98 -4.89 12.32 16.67
N ILE A 99 -4.84 11.14 16.10
CA ILE A 99 -5.73 10.02 16.44
C ILE A 99 -4.86 8.90 16.98
N ASP A 100 -5.21 8.39 18.17
CA ASP A 100 -4.59 7.16 18.66
C ASP A 100 -4.99 5.98 17.78
N LEU A 101 -4.03 5.45 17.05
CA LEU A 101 -4.19 4.34 16.12
C LEU A 101 -3.41 3.09 16.55
N THR A 102 -2.92 3.04 17.78
CA THR A 102 -2.05 1.97 18.30
C THR A 102 -2.67 0.59 18.11
N GLU A 103 -3.97 0.46 18.42
CA GLU A 103 -4.73 -0.80 18.29
C GLU A 103 -5.28 -1.03 16.87
N ARG A 104 -5.17 -0.08 15.97
CA ARG A 104 -5.83 -0.07 14.67
C ARG A 104 -4.90 -0.08 13.48
N VAL A 105 -3.61 0.15 13.69
CA VAL A 105 -2.61 0.22 12.62
C VAL A 105 -1.47 -0.74 12.92
N LEU A 106 -1.16 -1.58 11.96
CA LEU A 106 0.03 -2.40 11.92
C LEU A 106 0.95 -1.91 10.80
N ASP A 107 2.13 -1.45 11.16
CA ASP A 107 3.18 -1.11 10.21
C ASP A 107 3.99 -2.37 9.86
N VAL A 108 4.17 -2.62 8.55
CA VAL A 108 4.88 -3.79 8.02
C VAL A 108 5.88 -3.33 6.97
N HIS A 109 7.15 -3.69 7.13
CA HIS A 109 8.17 -3.40 6.12
C HIS A 109 8.15 -4.43 5.00
N CYS A 110 8.27 -3.99 3.75
CA CYS A 110 8.34 -4.88 2.60
C CYS A 110 9.52 -5.85 2.68
N ASP A 111 10.62 -5.45 3.32
CA ASP A 111 11.76 -6.29 3.58
C ASP A 111 11.42 -7.47 4.50
N ASP A 112 10.57 -7.25 5.51
CA ASP A 112 10.13 -8.32 6.42
C ASP A 112 9.26 -9.33 5.67
N ILE A 113 8.40 -8.85 4.74
CA ILE A 113 7.59 -9.73 3.90
C ILE A 113 8.47 -10.63 3.02
N GLN A 114 9.62 -10.14 2.58
CA GLN A 114 10.55 -10.90 1.74
C GLN A 114 11.45 -11.84 2.53
N LYS A 115 12.01 -11.36 3.65
CA LYS A 115 13.01 -12.10 4.45
C LYS A 115 12.37 -13.07 5.44
N LEU A 116 11.21 -12.72 6.01
CA LEU A 116 10.53 -13.44 7.08
C LEU A 116 9.03 -13.60 6.76
N PRO A 117 8.66 -14.15 5.59
CA PRO A 117 7.28 -14.14 5.12
C PRO A 117 6.31 -14.85 6.07
N PHE A 118 6.69 -16.00 6.62
CA PHE A 118 5.81 -16.73 7.53
C PHE A 118 5.56 -15.98 8.84
N GLN A 119 6.62 -15.42 9.44
CA GLN A 119 6.50 -14.63 10.66
C GLN A 119 5.68 -13.36 10.42
N THR A 120 5.88 -12.71 9.28
CA THR A 120 5.11 -11.51 8.91
C THR A 120 3.63 -11.83 8.72
N ILE A 121 3.29 -12.95 8.07
CA ILE A 121 1.90 -13.42 7.93
C ILE A 121 1.30 -13.68 9.31
N THR A 122 2.01 -14.39 10.19
CA THR A 122 1.54 -14.68 11.55
C THR A 122 1.25 -13.38 12.31
N LYS A 123 2.19 -12.42 12.30
CA LYS A 123 2.00 -11.10 12.93
C LYS A 123 0.75 -10.36 12.40
N ILE A 124 0.52 -10.43 11.09
CA ILE A 124 -0.68 -9.83 10.47
C ILE A 124 -1.95 -10.54 10.94
N CYS A 125 -1.96 -11.86 10.96
CA CYS A 125 -3.12 -12.64 11.40
C CYS A 125 -3.44 -12.40 12.88
N ASP A 126 -2.43 -12.35 13.73
CA ASP A 126 -2.57 -12.02 15.15
C ASP A 126 -3.17 -10.63 15.33
N PHE A 127 -2.65 -9.64 14.62
CA PHE A 127 -3.19 -8.28 14.63
C PHE A 127 -4.66 -8.23 14.19
N LEU A 128 -5.04 -9.01 13.19
CA LEU A 128 -6.41 -9.09 12.69
C LEU A 128 -7.31 -10.00 13.53
N SER A 129 -6.78 -10.67 14.55
CA SER A 129 -7.47 -11.70 15.34
C SER A 129 -7.95 -12.89 14.49
N ILE A 130 -7.18 -13.24 13.46
CA ILE A 130 -7.41 -14.39 12.60
C ILE A 130 -6.59 -15.56 13.14
N GLY A 131 -7.26 -16.61 13.62
CA GLY A 131 -6.58 -17.81 14.10
C GLY A 131 -5.91 -18.58 12.95
N ILE A 132 -4.64 -18.97 13.13
CA ILE A 132 -3.92 -19.86 12.22
C ILE A 132 -3.78 -21.21 12.92
N ASN A 133 -4.44 -22.26 12.40
CA ASN A 133 -4.28 -23.60 12.91
C ASN A 133 -3.08 -24.32 12.28
N ASP A 134 -2.75 -25.53 12.76
CA ASP A 134 -1.61 -26.31 12.26
C ASP A 134 -1.71 -26.65 10.76
N LYS A 135 -2.92 -26.87 10.24
CA LYS A 135 -3.15 -27.13 8.82
C LYS A 135 -2.87 -25.90 8.00
N ASP A 136 -3.32 -24.71 8.45
CA ASP A 136 -3.07 -23.45 7.79
C ASP A 136 -1.58 -23.13 7.78
N SER A 137 -0.90 -23.31 8.91
CA SER A 137 0.56 -23.12 9.04
C SER A 137 1.32 -24.01 8.04
N LYS A 138 0.95 -25.30 7.92
CA LYS A 138 1.56 -26.23 6.97
C LYS A 138 1.30 -25.80 5.52
N ASN A 139 0.08 -25.37 5.21
CA ASN A 139 -0.28 -24.92 3.87
C ASN A 139 0.46 -23.64 3.46
N ILE A 140 0.56 -22.67 4.36
CA ILE A 140 1.31 -21.43 4.12
C ILE A 140 2.78 -21.74 3.86
N LYS A 141 3.42 -22.56 4.72
CA LYS A 141 4.83 -22.94 4.54
C LYS A 141 5.05 -23.62 3.20
N ARG A 142 4.20 -24.63 2.85
CA ARG A 142 4.27 -25.31 1.56
C ARG A 142 4.10 -24.36 0.39
N TRP A 143 3.20 -23.40 0.48
CA TRP A 143 3.02 -22.39 -0.57
C TRP A 143 4.26 -21.50 -0.73
N LEU A 144 4.86 -21.08 0.38
CA LEU A 144 6.09 -20.27 0.37
C LEU A 144 7.27 -21.06 -0.23
N GLU A 145 7.41 -22.34 0.08
CA GLU A 145 8.46 -23.23 -0.47
C GLU A 145 8.27 -23.48 -1.97
N ASN A 146 7.02 -23.68 -2.40
CA ASN A 146 6.68 -23.97 -3.80
C ASN A 146 6.49 -22.69 -4.63
N LYS A 147 6.45 -21.53 -4.02
CA LYS A 147 6.47 -20.28 -4.73
C LYS A 147 7.79 -20.24 -5.49
N LYS A 148 7.79 -20.76 -6.75
CA LYS A 148 8.77 -20.33 -7.72
C LYS A 148 8.70 -18.80 -7.66
N VAL A 149 9.78 -18.20 -7.26
CA VAL A 149 9.95 -16.78 -7.45
C VAL A 149 9.77 -16.62 -8.95
N ASP A 150 8.54 -16.36 -9.42
CA ASP A 150 8.37 -15.67 -10.66
C ASP A 150 9.23 -14.45 -10.43
N GLU A 151 10.44 -14.49 -10.98
CA GLU A 151 11.32 -13.35 -10.96
C GLU A 151 10.47 -12.25 -11.59
N PRO A 152 9.87 -11.34 -10.78
CA PRO A 152 9.17 -10.22 -11.35
C PRO A 152 10.26 -9.55 -12.14
N GLY A 153 10.11 -9.51 -13.47
CA GLY A 153 11.15 -8.99 -14.34
C GLY A 153 11.74 -7.77 -13.68
N VAL A 154 13.06 -7.74 -13.52
CA VAL A 154 13.76 -6.70 -12.76
C VAL A 154 13.28 -5.37 -13.30
N HIS A 155 12.41 -4.69 -12.54
CA HIS A 155 11.89 -3.39 -12.94
C HIS A 155 13.02 -2.38 -12.75
N TYR A 156 13.66 -2.01 -13.86
CA TYR A 156 14.62 -0.91 -13.87
C TYR A 156 13.84 0.41 -13.80
N TYR A 157 14.00 1.12 -12.73
CA TYR A 157 13.35 2.41 -12.52
C TYR A 157 14.20 3.51 -13.15
N GLU A 158 13.66 4.17 -14.16
CA GLU A 158 14.31 5.27 -14.90
C GLU A 158 14.03 6.61 -14.20
N TYR A 159 14.70 6.90 -13.08
CA TYR A 159 14.53 8.13 -12.31
C TYR A 159 14.66 9.39 -13.17
N ASP A 160 15.73 9.46 -14.00
CA ASP A 160 16.02 10.61 -14.87
C ASP A 160 14.93 10.89 -15.89
N LYS A 161 14.28 9.86 -16.39
CA LYS A 161 13.16 9.97 -17.32
C LYS A 161 12.01 10.77 -16.73
N TYR A 162 11.75 10.60 -15.45
CA TYR A 162 10.70 11.28 -14.73
C TYR A 162 11.19 12.57 -14.03
N GLY A 163 12.47 12.91 -14.16
CA GLY A 163 13.08 14.05 -13.47
C GLY A 163 13.03 13.91 -11.95
N ILE A 164 13.04 12.67 -11.44
CA ILE A 164 12.98 12.36 -10.02
C ILE A 164 14.40 12.27 -9.49
N ASN A 165 14.74 13.12 -8.52
CA ASN A 165 16.01 13.06 -7.81
C ASN A 165 15.84 12.26 -6.52
N LYS A 166 16.51 11.09 -6.47
CA LYS A 166 16.43 10.17 -5.35
C LYS A 166 16.89 10.79 -4.03
N ASP A 167 18.01 11.52 -4.05
CA ASP A 167 18.61 12.11 -2.85
C ASP A 167 17.75 13.24 -2.28
N LEU A 168 17.10 14.03 -3.17
CA LEU A 168 16.14 15.05 -2.75
C LEU A 168 14.91 14.42 -2.09
N ILE A 169 14.39 13.32 -2.66
CA ILE A 169 13.25 12.63 -2.05
C ILE A 169 13.63 12.11 -0.66
N GLU A 170 14.76 11.45 -0.52
CA GLU A 170 15.21 10.94 0.77
C GLU A 170 15.41 12.06 1.81
N LYS A 171 15.83 13.25 1.37
CA LYS A 171 15.98 14.44 2.23
C LYS A 171 14.64 15.11 2.56
N ASP A 172 13.76 15.27 1.58
CA ASP A 172 12.49 16.00 1.72
C ASP A 172 11.43 15.22 2.49
N PHE A 173 11.59 13.89 2.59
CA PHE A 173 10.69 12.97 3.28
C PHE A 173 11.34 12.31 4.51
N CYS A 174 12.24 13.00 5.20
CA CYS A 174 12.75 12.62 6.52
C CYS A 174 11.64 12.79 7.57
N TYR A 175 10.85 11.75 7.80
CA TYR A 175 9.80 11.70 8.82
C TYR A 175 10.21 10.82 10.00
#